data_10aac3fccd2492f109640cd7326bbee9
#
_entry.id   10aac3fccd2492f109640cd7326bbee9
#
_cell.length_a   1.000
_cell.length_b   1.000
_cell.length_c   1.000
_cell.angle_alpha   90.00
_cell.angle_beta   90.00
_cell.angle_gamma   90.00
#
_symmetry.space_group_name_H-M   'P 1'
#
loop_
_entity.id
_entity.type
_entity.pdbx_description
1 polymer ?
#
loop_
_entity_poly.entity_id
_entity_poly.type
_entity_poly.pdbx_seq_one_letter_code
_entity_poly.pdbx_strand_id
1 'polypeptide(L)'
;MIEDDPSIADMYRVQLEHDGYRVTVATTAELGFITVAENSPDLVLLDLLLPDRSGFEVLISLNERLPNHPPVVILSNYGEPSMIDRGRSLGAVEYLVKSRVTPADISSQIPTWIAVGRRGGQGES
;
A
#
# COMPACT_ATOMS: atom_id res chain seq x y z
N MET A 1 0.18 -5.65 -3.78
CA MET A 1 -0.95 -4.72 -3.98
C MET A 1 -2.22 -5.33 -3.42
N ILE A 2 -2.92 -4.59 -2.57
CA ILE A 2 -4.18 -5.03 -1.98
C ILE A 2 -5.29 -4.22 -2.64
N GLU A 3 -6.00 -4.84 -3.58
CA GLU A 3 -6.98 -4.20 -4.46
C GLU A 3 -7.98 -5.24 -4.94
N ASP A 4 -9.28 -4.99 -4.75
CA ASP A 4 -10.33 -5.94 -5.13
C ASP A 4 -10.84 -5.76 -6.58
N ASP A 5 -10.62 -4.62 -7.20
CA ASP A 5 -11.02 -4.39 -8.59
C ASP A 5 -9.98 -5.01 -9.53
N PRO A 6 -10.35 -6.07 -10.29
CA PRO A 6 -9.37 -6.75 -11.14
C PRO A 6 -8.85 -5.87 -12.28
N SER A 7 -9.63 -4.95 -12.79
CA SER A 7 -9.20 -4.06 -13.86
C SER A 7 -8.15 -3.07 -13.37
N ILE A 8 -8.37 -2.51 -12.18
CA ILE A 8 -7.42 -1.59 -11.55
C ILE A 8 -6.14 -2.34 -11.20
N ALA A 9 -6.27 -3.50 -10.55
CA ALA A 9 -5.13 -4.32 -10.18
C ALA A 9 -4.27 -4.69 -11.40
N ASP A 10 -4.91 -5.11 -12.49
CA ASP A 10 -4.20 -5.46 -13.72
C ASP A 10 -3.48 -4.27 -14.34
N MET A 11 -4.12 -3.10 -14.35
CA MET A 11 -3.51 -1.88 -14.89
C MET A 11 -2.21 -1.54 -14.15
N TYR A 12 -2.23 -1.59 -12.82
CA TYR A 12 -1.04 -1.34 -12.01
C TYR A 12 -0.01 -2.45 -12.17
N ARG A 13 -0.45 -3.71 -12.13
CA ARG A 13 0.44 -4.86 -12.25
C ARG A 13 1.22 -4.82 -13.56
N VAL A 14 0.54 -4.54 -14.68
CA VAL A 14 1.19 -4.48 -15.99
C VAL A 14 2.28 -3.42 -16.01
N GLN A 15 1.99 -2.21 -15.54
CA GLN A 15 2.98 -1.13 -15.52
C GLN A 15 4.16 -1.47 -14.60
N LEU A 16 3.87 -1.95 -13.40
CA LEU A 16 4.91 -2.22 -12.41
C LEU A 16 5.81 -3.39 -12.83
N GLU A 17 5.23 -4.43 -13.40
CA GLU A 17 6.00 -5.56 -13.92
C GLU A 17 6.86 -5.15 -15.11
N HIS A 18 6.33 -4.29 -15.97
CA HIS A 18 7.10 -3.73 -17.08
C HIS A 18 8.34 -2.98 -16.57
N ASP A 19 8.20 -2.29 -15.44
CA ASP A 19 9.28 -1.52 -14.84
C ASP A 19 10.21 -2.36 -13.96
N GLY A 20 10.03 -3.67 -13.93
CA GLY A 20 10.94 -4.60 -13.27
C GLY A 20 10.55 -5.04 -11.86
N TYR A 21 9.35 -4.68 -11.40
CA TYR A 21 8.88 -5.09 -10.07
C TYR A 21 8.14 -6.42 -10.13
N ARG A 22 8.23 -7.20 -9.06
CA ARG A 22 7.36 -8.35 -8.86
C ARG A 22 6.12 -7.89 -8.13
N VAL A 23 4.95 -8.22 -8.67
CA VAL A 23 3.67 -7.79 -8.11
C VAL A 23 2.84 -9.00 -7.70
N THR A 24 2.43 -9.01 -6.45
CA THR A 24 1.43 -9.95 -5.95
C THR A 24 0.18 -9.16 -5.62
N VAL A 25 -0.98 -9.63 -6.07
CA VAL A 25 -2.26 -8.98 -5.84
C VAL A 25 -3.07 -9.79 -4.84
N ALA A 26 -3.53 -9.13 -3.77
CA ALA A 26 -4.49 -9.68 -2.83
C ALA A 26 -5.81 -8.92 -2.98
N THR A 27 -6.92 -9.64 -3.04
CA THR A 27 -8.23 -9.06 -3.36
C THR A 27 -9.08 -8.75 -2.14
N THR A 28 -8.62 -9.14 -0.95
CA THR A 28 -9.32 -8.89 0.32
C THR A 28 -8.32 -8.39 1.36
N ALA A 29 -8.83 -7.80 2.43
CA ALA A 29 -8.00 -7.35 3.54
C ALA A 29 -7.28 -8.53 4.20
N GLU A 30 -7.99 -9.63 4.42
CA GLU A 30 -7.41 -10.83 5.05
C GLU A 30 -6.29 -11.42 4.21
N LEU A 31 -6.52 -11.62 2.91
CA LEU A 31 -5.49 -12.12 2.00
C LEU A 31 -4.31 -11.15 1.92
N GLY A 32 -4.58 -9.84 1.96
CA GLY A 32 -3.55 -8.82 1.98
C GLY A 32 -2.64 -8.95 3.19
N PHE A 33 -3.21 -9.07 4.37
CA PHE A 33 -2.43 -9.25 5.59
C PHE A 33 -1.60 -10.54 5.53
N ILE A 34 -2.20 -11.65 5.13
CA ILE A 34 -1.52 -12.95 5.01
C ILE A 34 -0.35 -12.85 4.02
N THR A 35 -0.58 -12.22 2.88
CA THR A 35 0.45 -12.08 1.84
C THR A 35 1.63 -11.26 2.35
N VAL A 36 1.38 -10.16 3.05
CA VAL A 36 2.46 -9.35 3.65
C VAL A 36 3.23 -10.17 4.68
N ALA A 37 2.52 -10.90 5.54
CA ALA A 37 3.14 -11.72 6.58
C ALA A 37 4.03 -12.83 6.01
N GLU A 38 3.57 -13.48 4.94
CA GLU A 38 4.28 -14.62 4.35
C GLU A 38 5.39 -14.22 3.38
N ASN A 39 5.18 -13.18 2.58
CA ASN A 39 6.10 -12.83 1.49
C ASN A 39 7.05 -11.69 1.82
N SER A 40 6.80 -10.93 2.88
CA SER A 40 7.63 -9.78 3.28
C SER A 40 7.98 -8.88 2.07
N PRO A 41 6.99 -8.33 1.38
CA PRO A 41 7.27 -7.48 0.23
C PRO A 41 8.02 -6.22 0.64
N ASP A 42 8.65 -5.55 -0.33
CA ASP A 42 9.38 -4.31 -0.08
C ASP A 42 8.45 -3.11 0.08
N LEU A 43 7.25 -3.19 -0.47
CA LEU A 43 6.25 -2.11 -0.43
C LEU A 43 4.85 -2.70 -0.53
N VAL A 44 3.91 -2.08 0.15
CA VAL A 44 2.49 -2.43 0.04
C VAL A 44 1.73 -1.25 -0.55
N LEU A 45 0.99 -1.49 -1.64
CA LEU A 45 0.01 -0.55 -2.18
C LEU A 45 -1.35 -1.02 -1.69
N LEU A 46 -2.06 -0.17 -0.96
CA LEU A 46 -3.25 -0.54 -0.20
C LEU A 46 -4.46 0.31 -0.58
N ASP A 47 -5.51 -0.34 -1.08
CA ASP A 47 -6.82 0.30 -1.26
C ASP A 47 -7.55 0.37 0.08
N LEU A 48 -8.34 1.40 0.28
CA LEU A 48 -9.15 1.55 1.51
C LEU A 48 -10.49 0.82 1.43
N LEU A 49 -11.07 0.70 0.24
CA LEU A 49 -12.35 -0.01 0.08
C LEU A 49 -12.10 -1.45 -0.35
N LEU A 50 -12.13 -2.36 0.60
CA LEU A 50 -12.00 -3.79 0.37
C LEU A 50 -13.32 -4.48 0.74
N PRO A 51 -13.63 -5.66 0.15
CA PRO A 51 -14.93 -6.27 0.33
C PRO A 51 -15.20 -6.77 1.76
N ASP A 52 -14.17 -7.12 2.50
CA ASP A 52 -14.31 -7.67 3.84
C ASP A 52 -14.07 -6.66 4.95
N ARG A 53 -13.15 -5.70 4.75
CA ARG A 53 -12.79 -4.69 5.77
C ARG A 53 -12.27 -3.42 5.10
N SER A 54 -12.17 -2.34 5.89
CA SER A 54 -11.46 -1.15 5.47
C SER A 54 -9.95 -1.40 5.37
N GLY A 55 -9.29 -0.76 4.41
CA GLY A 55 -7.82 -0.79 4.34
C GLY A 55 -7.16 -0.18 5.57
N PHE A 56 -7.82 0.74 6.26
CA PHE A 56 -7.31 1.25 7.54
C PHE A 56 -7.14 0.12 8.56
N GLU A 57 -8.06 -0.85 8.57
CA GLU A 57 -7.97 -2.00 9.48
C GLU A 57 -6.78 -2.90 9.12
N VAL A 58 -6.45 -3.02 7.82
CA VAL A 58 -5.24 -3.74 7.40
C VAL A 58 -4.02 -3.04 7.98
N LEU A 59 -3.93 -1.73 7.85
CA LEU A 59 -2.80 -0.95 8.35
C LEU A 59 -2.68 -1.05 9.88
N ILE A 60 -3.79 -0.98 10.58
CA ILE A 60 -3.82 -1.18 12.04
C ILE A 60 -3.29 -2.57 12.40
N SER A 61 -3.76 -3.61 11.71
CA SER A 61 -3.32 -4.98 11.96
C SER A 61 -1.82 -5.16 11.68
N LEU A 62 -1.31 -4.53 10.61
CA LEU A 62 0.11 -4.56 10.31
C LEU A 62 0.92 -3.91 11.44
N ASN A 63 0.49 -2.75 11.92
CA ASN A 63 1.17 -2.04 13.00
C ASN A 63 1.20 -2.86 14.30
N GLU A 64 0.10 -3.54 14.62
CA GLU A 64 -0.04 -4.29 15.86
C GLU A 64 0.67 -5.65 15.82
N ARG A 65 0.59 -6.34 14.69
CA ARG A 65 0.99 -7.74 14.57
C ARG A 65 2.32 -7.93 13.86
N LEU A 66 2.71 -6.98 13.02
CA LEU A 66 3.95 -7.00 12.24
C LEU A 66 4.65 -5.64 12.37
N PRO A 67 5.20 -5.30 13.52
CA PRO A 67 5.73 -3.94 13.76
C PRO A 67 6.83 -3.53 12.80
N ASN A 68 7.52 -4.46 12.16
CA ASN A 68 8.53 -4.17 11.16
C ASN A 68 8.02 -4.39 9.73
N HIS A 69 6.71 -4.25 9.53
CA HIS A 69 6.10 -4.43 8.20
C HIS A 69 6.68 -3.46 7.18
N PRO A 70 6.58 -3.80 5.87
CA PRO A 70 7.05 -2.89 4.83
C PRO A 70 6.29 -1.57 4.81
N PRO A 71 6.85 -0.52 4.18
CA PRO A 71 6.13 0.73 4.01
C PRO A 71 4.83 0.52 3.24
N VAL A 72 3.80 1.26 3.65
CA VAL A 72 2.47 1.19 3.06
C VAL A 72 2.13 2.52 2.40
N VAL A 73 1.73 2.46 1.13
CA VAL A 73 1.18 3.58 0.38
C VAL A 73 -0.31 3.33 0.17
N ILE A 74 -1.14 4.26 0.60
CA ILE A 74 -2.58 4.15 0.41
C ILE A 74 -2.94 4.72 -0.97
N LEU A 75 -3.75 3.96 -1.72
CA LEU A 75 -4.37 4.37 -2.97
C LEU A 75 -5.87 4.37 -2.76
N SER A 76 -6.52 5.54 -2.83
CA SER A 76 -7.95 5.65 -2.53
C SER A 76 -8.66 6.55 -3.52
N ASN A 77 -9.95 6.29 -3.74
CA ASN A 77 -10.80 7.21 -4.50
C ASN A 77 -11.17 8.46 -3.67
N TYR A 78 -10.93 8.44 -2.38
CA TYR A 78 -11.34 9.49 -1.45
C TYR A 78 -10.17 10.37 -1.05
N GLY A 79 -10.35 11.69 -1.23
CA GLY A 79 -9.31 12.68 -0.92
C GLY A 79 -9.69 13.62 0.23
N GLU A 80 -10.65 13.25 1.08
CA GLU A 80 -11.02 14.09 2.22
C GLU A 80 -9.84 14.23 3.18
N PRO A 81 -9.58 15.47 3.66
CA PRO A 81 -8.45 15.71 4.57
C PRO A 81 -8.45 14.81 5.79
N SER A 82 -9.61 14.48 6.35
CA SER A 82 -9.70 13.60 7.52
C SER A 82 -9.20 12.18 7.22
N MET A 83 -9.47 11.68 6.04
CA MET A 83 -9.02 10.35 5.63
C MET A 83 -7.51 10.33 5.37
N ILE A 84 -7.00 11.36 4.72
CA ILE A 84 -5.57 11.52 4.47
C ILE A 84 -4.81 11.60 5.80
N ASP A 85 -5.30 12.41 6.73
CA ASP A 85 -4.69 12.56 8.05
C ASP A 85 -4.70 11.25 8.82
N ARG A 86 -5.81 10.50 8.75
CA ARG A 86 -5.92 9.20 9.41
C ARG A 86 -4.91 8.21 8.85
N GLY A 87 -4.80 8.13 7.53
CA GLY A 87 -3.82 7.22 6.90
C GLY A 87 -2.40 7.53 7.34
N ARG A 88 -2.04 8.79 7.33
CA ARG A 88 -0.71 9.23 7.76
C ARG A 88 -0.48 8.99 9.24
N SER A 89 -1.47 9.24 10.08
CA SER A 89 -1.39 8.97 11.52
C SER A 89 -1.18 7.48 11.82
N LEU A 90 -1.73 6.62 10.98
CA LEU A 90 -1.55 5.18 11.11
C LEU A 90 -0.22 4.69 10.53
N GLY A 91 0.61 5.58 10.01
CA GLY A 91 1.95 5.24 9.56
C GLY A 91 2.12 4.98 8.07
N ALA A 92 1.10 5.26 7.25
CA ALA A 92 1.29 5.20 5.80
C ALA A 92 2.34 6.22 5.38
N VAL A 93 3.27 5.81 4.52
CA VAL A 93 4.32 6.71 4.05
C VAL A 93 3.81 7.70 3.02
N GLU A 94 2.67 7.39 2.38
CA GLU A 94 2.02 8.27 1.43
C GLU A 94 0.54 7.91 1.32
N TYR A 95 -0.28 8.91 0.96
CA TYR A 95 -1.69 8.73 0.67
C TYR A 95 -1.96 9.39 -0.69
N LEU A 96 -2.39 8.60 -1.67
CA LEU A 96 -2.63 9.08 -3.03
C LEU A 96 -4.10 8.88 -3.41
N VAL A 97 -4.63 9.86 -4.12
CA VAL A 97 -6.00 9.79 -4.67
C VAL A 97 -5.90 9.21 -6.08
N LYS A 98 -6.58 8.10 -6.33
CA LYS A 98 -6.46 7.34 -7.59
C LYS A 98 -6.70 8.20 -8.83
N SER A 99 -7.64 9.14 -8.79
CA SER A 99 -7.96 9.99 -9.92
C SER A 99 -6.88 11.02 -10.26
N ARG A 100 -5.88 11.20 -9.39
CA ARG A 100 -4.82 12.22 -9.54
C ARG A 100 -3.46 11.63 -9.90
N VAL A 101 -3.36 10.32 -10.01
CA VAL A 101 -2.10 9.64 -10.29
C VAL A 101 -2.30 8.58 -11.35
N THR A 102 -1.22 8.27 -12.06
CA THR A 102 -1.20 7.17 -13.04
C THR A 102 -0.33 6.03 -12.49
N PRO A 103 -0.45 4.81 -13.05
CA PRO A 103 0.47 3.73 -12.69
C PRO A 103 1.93 4.09 -12.92
N ALA A 104 2.24 4.86 -13.97
CA ALA A 104 3.60 5.31 -14.23
C ALA A 104 4.11 6.28 -13.15
N ASP A 105 3.24 7.18 -12.67
CA ASP A 105 3.59 8.09 -11.57
C ASP A 105 3.95 7.30 -10.32
N ILE A 106 3.17 6.27 -10.00
CA ILE A 106 3.40 5.42 -8.83
C ILE A 106 4.70 4.66 -9.00
N SER A 107 4.90 4.03 -10.15
CA SER A 107 6.11 3.27 -10.44
C SER A 107 7.37 4.11 -10.21
N SER A 108 7.36 5.35 -10.68
CA SER A 108 8.52 6.24 -10.55
C SER A 108 8.85 6.61 -9.10
N GLN A 109 7.90 6.53 -8.19
CA GLN A 109 8.09 6.89 -6.78
C GLN A 109 8.39 5.72 -5.85
N ILE A 110 8.23 4.49 -6.31
CA ILE A 110 8.45 3.30 -5.48
C ILE A 110 9.82 3.29 -4.78
N PRO A 111 10.94 3.57 -5.48
CA PRO A 111 12.24 3.58 -4.80
C PRO A 111 12.32 4.57 -3.65
N THR A 112 11.71 5.74 -3.80
CA THR A 112 11.65 6.76 -2.76
C THR A 112 10.87 6.27 -1.54
N TRP A 113 9.71 5.66 -1.74
CA TRP A 113 8.90 5.14 -0.65
C TRP A 113 9.58 4.01 0.11
N ILE A 114 10.25 3.11 -0.60
CA ILE A 114 11.02 2.04 0.03
C ILE A 114 12.14 2.63 0.90
N ALA A 115 12.85 3.62 0.38
CA ALA A 115 13.94 4.28 1.11
C ALA A 115 13.42 5.03 2.36
N VAL A 116 12.28 5.72 2.25
CA VAL A 116 11.66 6.41 3.39
C VAL A 116 11.24 5.40 4.46
N GLY A 117 10.62 4.30 4.08
CA GLY A 117 10.22 3.26 5.01
C GLY A 117 11.41 2.66 5.76
N ARG A 118 12.50 2.39 5.07
CA ARG A 118 13.73 1.86 5.68
C ARG A 118 14.36 2.84 6.65
N ARG A 119 14.40 4.13 6.28
CA ARG A 119 14.95 5.17 7.16
C ARG A 119 14.08 5.37 8.40
N GLY A 120 12.76 5.35 8.24
CA GLY A 120 11.84 5.44 9.36
C GLY A 120 12.04 4.32 10.36
N GLY A 121 12.19 3.08 9.88
CA GLY A 121 12.48 1.93 10.72
C GLY A 121 13.83 2.02 11.41
N GLN A 122 14.83 2.58 10.76
CA GLN A 122 16.15 2.80 11.34
C GLN A 122 16.16 3.93 12.36
N GLY A 123 15.40 4.99 12.08
CA GLY A 123 15.35 6.16 12.95
C GLY A 123 14.72 5.91 14.31
N GLU A 124 13.97 4.85 14.45
CA GLU A 124 13.31 4.48 15.69
C GLU A 124 14.16 3.60 16.60
N SER A 125 15.25 3.14 16.10
CA SER A 125 16.13 2.23 16.85
C SER A 125 17.01 2.90 17.89
#